data_7f8920be5e20d2186852b117a67f5673
#
_entry.id   7f8920be5e20d2186852b117a67f5673
#
_cell.length_a   1.000
_cell.length_b   1.000
_cell.length_c   1.000
_cell.angle_alpha   90.00
_cell.angle_beta   90.00
_cell.angle_gamma   90.00
#
_symmetry.space_group_name_H-M   'P 1'
#
loop_
_entity.id
_entity.type
_entity.pdbx_description
1 polymer ?
#
loop_
_entity_poly.entity_id
_entity_poly.type
_entity_poly.pdbx_seq_one_letter_code
_entity_poly.pdbx_strand_id
1 'polypeptide(L)'
;MVEDSSNPYYRVLFSELRRRGHIEGKTLAVDRYGQEQMGSGMPSLFEAVVKNKPDVIYAIAAAAFIKTVAATVPVVALSGDPIAMGLVKSLARPGGNITGMSVDVGPLLHGKRIELLREAFPAMSDLIYVNLRTSWDAFLGLAMRDAAEKAGTRLLPSLVDSPASEEDYCRAIVESARVGGNAIMLGDSPSALRFRSAIVVAVAETKLPAMYTFPELVEAGGLMAYSFDLKDLNRRAAENIDAILRGTHPGDIPYYQATTFRLSINLTTAKALGITFPPSILGRADQVIE
;
A
#
# COMPACT_ATOMS: atom_id res chain seq x y z
N MET A 1 -6.29 -5.55 -11.62
CA MET A 1 -6.01 -6.66 -10.69
C MET A 1 -7.10 -7.69 -10.83
N VAL A 2 -6.80 -8.85 -11.40
CA VAL A 2 -7.71 -10.02 -11.30
C VAL A 2 -7.56 -10.46 -9.84
N GLU A 3 -8.51 -10.12 -9.01
CA GLU A 3 -8.35 -10.45 -7.63
C GLU A 3 -9.27 -11.57 -7.28
N ASP A 4 -8.59 -12.60 -6.89
CA ASP A 4 -9.17 -13.75 -6.23
C ASP A 4 -10.06 -13.24 -5.08
N SER A 5 -11.28 -13.73 -5.01
CA SER A 5 -12.20 -13.54 -3.88
C SER A 5 -11.59 -13.97 -2.53
N SER A 6 -10.40 -14.59 -2.54
CA SER A 6 -9.61 -14.95 -1.36
C SER A 6 -8.88 -13.76 -0.73
N ASN A 7 -8.69 -12.64 -1.44
CA ASN A 7 -8.02 -11.46 -0.86
C ASN A 7 -8.84 -10.89 0.31
N PRO A 8 -8.29 -10.83 1.53
CA PRO A 8 -9.03 -10.44 2.74
C PRO A 8 -9.60 -9.01 2.67
N TYR A 9 -8.97 -8.11 1.90
CA TYR A 9 -9.41 -6.73 1.75
C TYR A 9 -10.64 -6.62 0.86
N TYR A 10 -10.66 -7.36 -0.27
CA TYR A 10 -11.85 -7.39 -1.14
C TYR A 10 -13.00 -8.14 -0.50
N ARG A 11 -12.73 -9.15 0.34
CA ARG A 11 -13.79 -9.74 1.15
C ARG A 11 -14.50 -8.72 2.04
N VAL A 12 -13.75 -7.78 2.63
CA VAL A 12 -14.35 -6.68 3.41
C VAL A 12 -15.17 -5.75 2.52
N LEU A 13 -14.62 -5.34 1.36
CA LEU A 13 -15.33 -4.51 0.38
C LEU A 13 -16.67 -5.14 -0.03
N PHE A 14 -16.64 -6.38 -0.52
CA PHE A 14 -17.83 -7.06 -1.00
C PHE A 14 -18.81 -7.45 0.12
N SER A 15 -18.33 -7.75 1.32
CA SER A 15 -19.17 -7.97 2.48
C SER A 15 -19.96 -6.70 2.84
N GLU A 16 -19.29 -5.55 2.83
CA GLU A 16 -19.91 -4.25 3.11
C GLU A 16 -20.90 -3.83 2.01
N LEU A 17 -20.54 -4.03 0.73
CA LEU A 17 -21.45 -3.80 -0.40
C LEU A 17 -22.70 -4.68 -0.29
N ARG A 18 -22.54 -5.96 0.07
CA ARG A 18 -23.66 -6.89 0.29
C ARG A 18 -24.58 -6.40 1.42
N ARG A 19 -24.01 -5.94 2.54
CA ARG A 19 -24.77 -5.37 3.66
C ARG A 19 -25.62 -4.17 3.24
N ARG A 20 -25.17 -3.42 2.23
CA ARG A 20 -25.85 -2.26 1.64
C ARG A 20 -26.82 -2.63 0.51
N GLY A 21 -26.97 -3.92 0.18
CA GLY A 21 -27.88 -4.42 -0.85
C GLY A 21 -27.25 -4.64 -2.22
N HIS A 22 -25.94 -4.40 -2.37
CA HIS A 22 -25.22 -4.66 -3.61
C HIS A 22 -24.58 -6.06 -3.58
N ILE A 23 -25.30 -7.02 -4.18
CA ILE A 23 -24.92 -8.45 -4.17
C ILE A 23 -24.39 -8.84 -5.54
N GLU A 24 -23.11 -9.20 -5.62
CA GLU A 24 -22.49 -9.67 -6.85
C GLU A 24 -23.27 -10.84 -7.48
N GLY A 25 -23.52 -10.76 -8.76
CA GLY A 25 -24.30 -11.73 -9.54
C GLY A 25 -25.84 -11.62 -9.36
N LYS A 26 -26.33 -10.67 -8.52
CA LYS A 26 -27.76 -10.42 -8.35
C LYS A 26 -28.15 -8.96 -8.61
N THR A 27 -27.63 -8.04 -7.80
CA THR A 27 -27.92 -6.61 -7.89
C THR A 27 -26.67 -5.80 -8.27
N LEU A 28 -25.53 -6.45 -8.39
CA LEU A 28 -24.24 -5.85 -8.75
C LEU A 28 -23.54 -6.74 -9.78
N ALA A 29 -23.19 -6.19 -10.93
CA ALA A 29 -22.25 -6.76 -11.87
C ALA A 29 -20.84 -6.24 -11.56
N VAL A 30 -19.84 -7.12 -11.54
CA VAL A 30 -18.44 -6.76 -11.22
C VAL A 30 -17.50 -7.26 -12.28
N ASP A 31 -16.88 -6.34 -12.99
CA ASP A 31 -15.80 -6.63 -13.92
C ASP A 31 -14.45 -6.38 -13.22
N ARG A 32 -13.53 -7.33 -13.31
CA ARG A 32 -12.22 -7.28 -12.68
C ARG A 32 -11.12 -7.16 -13.71
N TYR A 33 -10.26 -6.16 -13.53
CA TYR A 33 -9.12 -5.89 -14.39
C TYR A 33 -7.84 -5.89 -13.58
N GLY A 34 -6.83 -6.65 -13.99
CA GLY A 34 -5.56 -6.79 -13.26
C GLY A 34 -4.32 -6.42 -14.06
N GLN A 35 -3.16 -6.60 -13.44
CA GLN A 35 -1.87 -6.32 -14.09
C GLN A 35 -1.62 -7.15 -15.37
N GLU A 36 -2.22 -8.31 -15.48
CA GLU A 36 -2.08 -9.16 -16.67
C GLU A 36 -2.72 -8.50 -17.90
N GLN A 37 -3.83 -7.77 -17.72
CA GLN A 37 -4.43 -6.98 -18.78
C GLN A 37 -3.65 -5.68 -19.07
N MET A 38 -2.78 -5.24 -18.16
CA MET A 38 -1.88 -4.09 -18.38
C MET A 38 -0.72 -4.42 -19.33
N GLY A 39 -0.45 -5.69 -19.64
CA GLY A 39 0.58 -6.12 -20.59
C GLY A 39 0.43 -5.55 -22.00
N SER A 40 -0.78 -5.12 -22.37
CA SER A 40 -1.08 -4.43 -23.63
C SER A 40 -1.03 -2.89 -23.52
N GLY A 41 -0.63 -2.35 -22.35
CA GLY A 41 -0.50 -0.93 -22.09
C GLY A 41 -1.77 -0.27 -21.51
N MET A 42 -1.59 0.93 -20.96
CA MET A 42 -2.67 1.71 -20.33
C MET A 42 -3.84 2.06 -21.28
N PRO A 43 -3.61 2.37 -22.57
CA PRO A 43 -4.71 2.70 -23.48
C PRO A 43 -5.69 1.54 -23.69
N SER A 44 -5.20 0.32 -23.85
CA SER A 44 -6.06 -0.86 -24.08
C SER A 44 -6.86 -1.24 -22.81
N LEU A 45 -6.27 -1.07 -21.62
CA LEU A 45 -7.00 -1.23 -20.37
C LEU A 45 -8.14 -0.21 -20.25
N PHE A 46 -7.86 1.05 -20.59
CA PHE A 46 -8.86 2.12 -20.59
C PHE A 46 -10.03 1.79 -21.52
N GLU A 47 -9.74 1.42 -22.76
CA GLU A 47 -10.77 1.04 -23.74
C GLU A 47 -11.62 -0.14 -23.24
N ALA A 48 -10.98 -1.17 -22.69
CA ALA A 48 -11.68 -2.34 -22.15
C ALA A 48 -12.62 -1.98 -20.99
N VAL A 49 -12.18 -1.11 -20.06
CA VAL A 49 -12.99 -0.69 -18.93
C VAL A 49 -14.16 0.18 -19.37
N VAL A 50 -13.92 1.17 -20.22
CA VAL A 50 -14.96 2.14 -20.64
C VAL A 50 -15.98 1.51 -21.60
N LYS A 51 -15.57 0.51 -22.37
CA LYS A 51 -16.48 -0.23 -23.30
C LYS A 51 -17.68 -0.83 -22.57
N ASN A 52 -17.48 -1.29 -21.34
CA ASN A 52 -18.53 -1.92 -20.53
C ASN A 52 -19.45 -0.89 -19.83
N LYS A 53 -19.19 0.42 -19.99
CA LYS A 53 -19.97 1.53 -19.42
C LYS A 53 -20.31 1.31 -17.93
N PRO A 54 -19.31 1.10 -17.07
CA PRO A 54 -19.57 0.88 -15.65
C PRO A 54 -20.16 2.13 -14.99
N ASP A 55 -21.03 1.94 -14.00
CA ASP A 55 -21.61 3.03 -13.21
C ASP A 55 -20.57 3.67 -12.27
N VAL A 56 -19.59 2.88 -11.83
CA VAL A 56 -18.50 3.31 -10.95
C VAL A 56 -17.26 2.43 -11.13
N ILE A 57 -16.07 3.03 -11.02
CA ILE A 57 -14.80 2.29 -11.03
C ILE A 57 -14.16 2.40 -9.65
N TYR A 58 -13.81 1.26 -9.04
CA TYR A 58 -12.89 1.22 -7.91
C TYR A 58 -11.48 1.00 -8.41
N ALA A 59 -10.59 1.98 -8.22
CA ALA A 59 -9.25 1.96 -8.78
C ALA A 59 -8.16 2.01 -7.69
N ILE A 60 -7.28 0.99 -7.68
CA ILE A 60 -6.00 1.01 -6.98
C ILE A 60 -4.94 1.11 -8.08
N ALA A 61 -4.66 2.31 -8.57
CA ALA A 61 -3.91 2.47 -9.80
C ALA A 61 -3.12 3.77 -9.88
N ALA A 62 -2.30 3.88 -10.94
CA ALA A 62 -1.56 5.09 -11.26
C ALA A 62 -2.49 6.29 -11.55
N ALA A 63 -2.06 7.48 -11.15
CA ALA A 63 -2.83 8.72 -11.32
C ALA A 63 -3.27 8.99 -12.77
N ALA A 64 -2.42 8.66 -13.75
CA ALA A 64 -2.73 8.85 -15.16
C ALA A 64 -3.97 8.04 -15.58
N PHE A 65 -4.06 6.77 -15.16
CA PHE A 65 -5.23 5.94 -15.44
C PHE A 65 -6.49 6.51 -14.76
N ILE A 66 -6.40 6.84 -13.47
CA ILE A 66 -7.53 7.39 -12.70
C ILE A 66 -8.07 8.65 -13.38
N LYS A 67 -7.20 9.60 -13.76
CA LYS A 67 -7.60 10.83 -14.46
C LYS A 67 -8.29 10.55 -15.78
N THR A 68 -7.78 9.59 -16.54
CA THR A 68 -8.32 9.28 -17.87
C THR A 68 -9.71 8.66 -17.76
N VAL A 69 -9.93 7.67 -16.88
CA VAL A 69 -11.25 7.05 -16.73
C VAL A 69 -12.25 7.98 -16.05
N ALA A 70 -11.82 8.85 -15.15
CA ALA A 70 -12.68 9.82 -14.47
C ALA A 70 -13.27 10.88 -15.39
N ALA A 71 -12.74 11.05 -16.59
CA ALA A 71 -13.34 11.94 -17.60
C ALA A 71 -14.73 11.44 -18.04
N THR A 72 -15.02 10.17 -17.92
CA THR A 72 -16.26 9.54 -18.43
C THR A 72 -17.05 8.77 -17.38
N VAL A 73 -16.41 8.29 -16.32
CA VAL A 73 -17.01 7.40 -15.32
C VAL A 73 -16.64 7.86 -13.90
N PRO A 74 -17.58 7.81 -12.93
CA PRO A 74 -17.27 8.01 -11.52
C PRO A 74 -16.17 7.08 -11.01
N VAL A 75 -15.22 7.62 -10.24
CA VAL A 75 -14.10 6.84 -9.70
C VAL A 75 -14.02 6.96 -8.18
N VAL A 76 -13.97 5.82 -7.52
CA VAL A 76 -13.52 5.68 -6.13
C VAL A 76 -12.08 5.20 -6.15
N ALA A 77 -11.13 6.03 -5.74
CA ALA A 77 -9.71 5.74 -5.81
C ALA A 77 -9.13 5.37 -4.43
N LEU A 78 -8.30 4.35 -4.38
CA LEU A 78 -7.35 4.14 -3.30
C LEU A 78 -5.97 4.58 -3.82
N SER A 79 -5.46 5.69 -3.31
CA SER A 79 -4.28 6.35 -3.87
C SER A 79 -3.29 6.80 -2.80
N GLY A 80 -2.11 7.25 -3.20
CA GLY A 80 -1.23 8.09 -2.40
C GLY A 80 -1.87 9.46 -2.13
N ASP A 81 -1.06 10.53 -2.04
CA ASP A 81 -1.58 11.89 -1.88
C ASP A 81 -2.36 12.31 -3.15
N PRO A 82 -3.70 12.42 -3.09
CA PRO A 82 -4.50 12.72 -4.27
C PRO A 82 -4.33 14.16 -4.74
N ILE A 83 -3.88 15.09 -3.87
CA ILE A 83 -3.61 16.49 -4.25
C ILE A 83 -2.27 16.55 -4.98
N ALA A 84 -1.21 15.98 -4.41
CA ALA A 84 0.11 15.92 -5.05
C ALA A 84 0.07 15.14 -6.38
N MET A 85 -0.75 14.09 -6.47
CA MET A 85 -1.01 13.35 -7.72
C MET A 85 -1.89 14.15 -8.71
N GLY A 86 -2.45 15.28 -8.28
CA GLY A 86 -3.35 16.12 -9.10
C GLY A 86 -4.67 15.42 -9.45
N LEU A 87 -5.14 14.50 -8.61
CA LEU A 87 -6.43 13.83 -8.80
C LEU A 87 -7.59 14.73 -8.38
N VAL A 88 -7.41 15.45 -7.28
CA VAL A 88 -8.40 16.36 -6.70
C VAL A 88 -7.74 17.67 -6.27
N LYS A 89 -8.53 18.73 -6.15
CA LYS A 89 -8.04 20.05 -5.69
C LYS A 89 -8.11 20.19 -4.18
N SER A 90 -9.00 19.46 -3.52
CA SER A 90 -9.24 19.51 -2.08
C SER A 90 -9.77 18.16 -1.61
N LEU A 91 -9.36 17.72 -0.41
CA LEU A 91 -9.89 16.50 0.20
C LEU A 91 -11.35 16.69 0.64
N ALA A 92 -11.69 17.86 1.20
CA ALA A 92 -13.04 18.12 1.70
C ALA A 92 -14.07 18.27 0.58
N ARG A 93 -13.67 18.78 -0.58
CA ARG A 93 -14.51 18.93 -1.78
C ARG A 93 -13.70 18.61 -3.03
N PRO A 94 -13.64 17.34 -3.43
CA PRO A 94 -12.89 16.90 -4.62
C PRO A 94 -13.29 17.65 -5.89
N GLY A 95 -14.59 17.93 -6.08
CA GLY A 95 -15.13 18.84 -7.10
C GLY A 95 -15.10 18.31 -8.53
N GLY A 96 -14.71 17.07 -8.74
CA GLY A 96 -14.67 16.38 -10.02
C GLY A 96 -15.35 15.02 -9.93
N ASN A 97 -15.01 14.13 -10.86
CA ASN A 97 -15.60 12.79 -10.93
C ASN A 97 -14.79 11.73 -10.14
N ILE A 98 -13.97 12.18 -9.20
CA ILE A 98 -13.10 11.33 -8.37
C ILE A 98 -13.36 11.61 -6.91
N THR A 99 -13.58 10.54 -6.15
CA THR A 99 -13.46 10.52 -4.69
C THR A 99 -12.63 9.32 -4.26
N GLY A 100 -12.41 9.10 -2.96
CA GLY A 100 -11.71 7.89 -2.52
C GLY A 100 -11.03 8.01 -1.17
N MET A 101 -9.96 7.24 -1.04
CA MET A 101 -9.17 7.14 0.19
C MET A 101 -7.69 7.30 -0.14
N SER A 102 -7.00 8.08 0.69
CA SER A 102 -5.55 8.26 0.64
C SER A 102 -4.88 7.40 1.71
N VAL A 103 -3.87 6.64 1.29
CA VAL A 103 -2.97 5.90 2.18
C VAL A 103 -1.73 6.71 2.56
N ASP A 104 -1.55 7.86 1.92
CA ASP A 104 -0.36 8.69 2.12
C ASP A 104 -0.66 9.85 3.06
N VAL A 105 0.11 9.89 4.12
CA VAL A 105 0.20 11.02 5.04
C VAL A 105 1.56 11.75 4.90
N GLY A 106 2.21 11.56 3.75
CA GLY A 106 3.48 12.18 3.41
C GLY A 106 4.66 11.61 4.20
N PRO A 107 5.71 12.44 4.42
CA PRO A 107 6.93 12.03 5.12
C PRO A 107 6.71 11.52 6.54
N LEU A 108 5.58 11.89 7.17
CA LEU A 108 5.26 11.49 8.55
C LEU A 108 5.17 9.97 8.74
N LEU A 109 4.59 9.25 7.79
CA LEU A 109 4.48 7.79 7.87
C LEU A 109 5.85 7.13 7.76
N HIS A 110 6.67 7.56 6.81
CA HIS A 110 8.03 7.05 6.65
C HIS A 110 8.91 7.39 7.86
N GLY A 111 8.81 8.61 8.38
CA GLY A 111 9.49 9.02 9.61
C GLY A 111 9.11 8.16 10.81
N LYS A 112 7.82 7.85 10.95
CA LYS A 112 7.34 6.97 12.03
C LYS A 112 7.85 5.53 11.88
N ARG A 113 7.91 4.99 10.67
CA ARG A 113 8.52 3.68 10.41
C ARG A 113 10.00 3.64 10.78
N ILE A 114 10.77 4.68 10.42
CA ILE A 114 12.19 4.82 10.79
C ILE A 114 12.34 4.90 12.31
N GLU A 115 11.55 5.74 12.98
CA GLU A 115 11.54 5.88 14.45
C GLU A 115 11.29 4.53 15.14
N LEU A 116 10.23 3.83 14.74
CA LEU A 116 9.85 2.54 15.33
C LEU A 116 10.93 1.47 15.11
N LEU A 117 11.53 1.42 13.91
CA LEU A 117 12.58 0.46 13.62
C LEU A 117 13.85 0.79 14.42
N ARG A 118 14.20 2.08 14.57
CA ARG A 118 15.35 2.51 15.39
C ARG A 118 15.11 2.26 16.87
N GLU A 119 13.88 2.42 17.36
CA GLU A 119 13.52 2.10 18.74
C GLU A 119 13.65 0.60 19.03
N ALA A 120 13.25 -0.25 18.06
CA ALA A 120 13.40 -1.69 18.14
C ALA A 120 14.86 -2.13 17.97
N PHE A 121 15.64 -1.41 17.17
CA PHE A 121 17.04 -1.69 16.86
C PHE A 121 17.89 -0.42 16.91
N PRO A 122 18.35 0.00 18.10
CA PRO A 122 19.09 1.26 18.28
C PRO A 122 20.41 1.34 17.51
N ALA A 123 21.01 0.19 17.14
CA ALA A 123 22.22 0.15 16.33
C ALA A 123 22.00 0.49 14.84
N MET A 124 20.77 0.79 14.44
CA MET A 124 20.45 1.17 13.05
C MET A 124 21.15 2.49 12.66
N SER A 125 21.99 2.43 11.63
CA SER A 125 22.64 3.60 11.03
C SER A 125 22.32 3.76 9.55
N ASP A 126 22.31 2.64 8.83
CA ASP A 126 22.20 2.57 7.39
C ASP A 126 20.99 1.73 6.99
N LEU A 127 19.98 2.40 6.42
CA LEU A 127 18.71 1.81 6.08
C LEU A 127 18.65 1.47 4.59
N ILE A 128 18.60 0.18 4.26
CA ILE A 128 18.29 -0.30 2.91
C ILE A 128 16.81 -0.07 2.65
N TYR A 129 16.50 0.67 1.58
CA TYR A 129 15.11 0.88 1.17
C TYR A 129 14.81 0.15 -0.13
N VAL A 130 14.09 -0.95 -0.03
CA VAL A 130 13.71 -1.79 -1.18
C VAL A 130 12.37 -1.31 -1.72
N ASN A 131 12.34 -0.80 -2.94
CA ASN A 131 11.09 -0.33 -3.56
C ASN A 131 11.17 -0.42 -5.09
N LEU A 132 10.01 -0.23 -5.76
CA LEU A 132 9.96 -0.06 -7.20
C LEU A 132 10.67 1.23 -7.62
N ARG A 133 11.45 1.19 -8.71
CA ARG A 133 12.09 2.37 -9.27
C ARG A 133 11.09 3.46 -9.62
N THR A 134 9.95 3.08 -10.20
CA THR A 134 8.88 4.02 -10.53
C THR A 134 8.30 4.74 -9.32
N SER A 135 8.27 4.10 -8.14
CA SER A 135 7.83 4.72 -6.89
C SER A 135 8.92 5.59 -6.26
N TRP A 136 10.20 5.21 -6.43
CA TRP A 136 11.35 5.96 -5.94
C TRP A 136 11.51 7.29 -6.67
N ASP A 137 11.28 7.32 -7.98
CA ASP A 137 11.39 8.51 -8.82
C ASP A 137 10.15 9.43 -8.69
N ALA A 138 9.09 8.93 -8.04
CA ALA A 138 7.85 9.65 -7.79
C ALA A 138 7.78 10.21 -6.36
N PHE A 139 6.63 10.74 -6.00
CA PHE A 139 6.35 11.37 -4.70
C PHE A 139 6.73 10.51 -3.48
N LEU A 140 6.48 9.18 -3.52
CA LEU A 140 6.81 8.28 -2.41
C LEU A 140 8.31 8.23 -2.10
N GLY A 141 9.14 8.22 -3.12
CA GLY A 141 10.60 8.25 -2.94
C GLY A 141 11.10 9.60 -2.43
N LEU A 142 10.47 10.70 -2.83
CA LEU A 142 10.76 12.03 -2.28
C LEU A 142 10.42 12.08 -0.78
N ALA A 143 9.23 11.59 -0.40
CA ALA A 143 8.77 11.55 0.99
C ALA A 143 9.69 10.68 1.87
N MET A 144 10.18 9.56 1.32
CA MET A 144 11.12 8.68 2.04
C MET A 144 12.50 9.34 2.24
N ARG A 145 13.02 10.04 1.22
CA ARG A 145 14.30 10.78 1.32
C ARG A 145 14.21 11.88 2.37
N ASP A 146 13.14 12.69 2.33
CA ASP A 146 12.88 13.74 3.32
C ASP A 146 12.78 13.18 4.75
N ALA A 147 12.06 12.06 4.92
CA ALA A 147 11.93 11.39 6.22
C ALA A 147 13.26 10.86 6.74
N ALA A 148 14.08 10.24 5.88
CA ALA A 148 15.38 9.71 6.24
C ALA A 148 16.38 10.84 6.60
N GLU A 149 16.39 11.93 5.85
CA GLU A 149 17.19 13.12 6.14
C GLU A 149 16.85 13.72 7.49
N LYS A 150 15.56 13.96 7.76
CA LYS A 150 15.06 14.48 9.05
C LYS A 150 15.37 13.55 10.21
N ALA A 151 15.39 12.25 9.97
CA ALA A 151 15.75 11.24 10.97
C ALA A 151 17.27 11.08 11.15
N GLY A 152 18.11 11.73 10.34
CA GLY A 152 19.56 11.52 10.34
C GLY A 152 19.95 10.08 10.02
N THR A 153 19.21 9.41 9.09
CA THR A 153 19.45 8.03 8.67
C THR A 153 20.03 8.01 7.27
N ARG A 154 21.15 7.34 7.08
CA ARG A 154 21.69 7.12 5.73
C ARG A 154 20.80 6.12 4.97
N LEU A 155 20.28 6.56 3.83
CA LEU A 155 19.36 5.76 3.02
C LEU A 155 20.14 5.11 1.86
N LEU A 156 19.99 3.80 1.72
CA LEU A 156 20.58 2.98 0.66
C LEU A 156 19.46 2.44 -0.22
N PRO A 157 19.17 3.08 -1.38
CA PRO A 157 18.10 2.60 -2.24
C PRO A 157 18.48 1.29 -2.93
N SER A 158 17.57 0.31 -2.85
CA SER A 158 17.63 -0.95 -3.59
C SER A 158 16.38 -1.04 -4.46
N LEU A 159 16.54 -0.75 -5.75
CA LEU A 159 15.41 -0.48 -6.63
C LEU A 159 15.13 -1.65 -7.56
N VAL A 160 13.87 -2.03 -7.61
CA VAL A 160 13.32 -3.09 -8.47
C VAL A 160 12.61 -2.46 -9.65
N ASP A 161 12.87 -2.92 -10.85
CA ASP A 161 12.22 -2.42 -12.06
C ASP A 161 10.80 -2.99 -12.23
N SER A 162 9.93 -2.25 -12.91
CA SER A 162 8.56 -2.69 -13.19
C SER A 162 8.42 -3.19 -14.64
N PRO A 163 7.68 -4.28 -14.85
CA PRO A 163 6.96 -5.11 -13.90
C PRO A 163 7.90 -5.99 -13.07
N ALA A 164 7.73 -5.96 -11.74
CA ALA A 164 8.58 -6.71 -10.81
C ALA A 164 8.16 -8.18 -10.70
N SER A 165 9.12 -9.07 -10.67
CA SER A 165 8.95 -10.48 -10.32
C SER A 165 9.35 -10.76 -8.87
N GLU A 166 9.03 -11.93 -8.38
CA GLU A 166 9.47 -12.43 -7.09
C GLU A 166 11.00 -12.49 -7.00
N GLU A 167 11.65 -12.99 -8.06
CA GLU A 167 13.10 -13.12 -8.15
C GLU A 167 13.80 -11.75 -8.09
N ASP A 168 13.22 -10.73 -8.72
CA ASP A 168 13.80 -9.37 -8.70
C ASP A 168 13.82 -8.80 -7.28
N TYR A 169 12.77 -9.00 -6.49
CA TYR A 169 12.75 -8.61 -5.08
C TYR A 169 13.78 -9.37 -4.26
N CYS A 170 13.81 -10.70 -4.39
CA CYS A 170 14.78 -11.54 -3.65
C CYS A 170 16.22 -11.13 -3.96
N ARG A 171 16.56 -10.96 -5.24
CA ARG A 171 17.87 -10.51 -5.68
C ARG A 171 18.22 -9.13 -5.11
N ALA A 172 17.33 -8.14 -5.24
CA ALA A 172 17.54 -6.79 -4.74
C ALA A 172 17.80 -6.77 -3.22
N ILE A 173 17.08 -7.57 -2.44
CA ILE A 173 17.26 -7.69 -1.00
C ILE A 173 18.63 -8.29 -0.65
N VAL A 174 18.97 -9.44 -1.23
CA VAL A 174 20.21 -10.15 -0.91
C VAL A 174 21.45 -9.37 -1.36
N GLU A 175 21.40 -8.77 -2.54
CA GLU A 175 22.54 -7.98 -3.07
C GLU A 175 22.75 -6.70 -2.24
N SER A 176 21.66 -5.97 -1.89
CA SER A 176 21.79 -4.74 -1.12
C SER A 176 22.30 -4.97 0.31
N ALA A 177 21.97 -6.09 0.93
CA ALA A 177 22.50 -6.46 2.24
C ALA A 177 24.04 -6.61 2.25
N ARG A 178 24.65 -6.95 1.10
CA ARG A 178 26.10 -7.09 0.96
C ARG A 178 26.81 -5.73 0.85
N VAL A 179 26.11 -4.66 0.56
CA VAL A 179 26.70 -3.33 0.28
C VAL A 179 26.86 -2.48 1.56
N GLY A 180 26.34 -2.96 2.72
CA GLY A 180 26.69 -2.37 4.00
C GLY A 180 25.53 -1.71 4.77
N GLY A 181 24.27 -1.95 4.42
CA GLY A 181 23.12 -1.57 5.28
C GLY A 181 23.00 -2.50 6.48
N ASN A 182 22.46 -2.01 7.59
CA ASN A 182 22.25 -2.80 8.79
C ASN A 182 20.77 -2.91 9.23
N ALA A 183 19.85 -2.38 8.43
CA ALA A 183 18.42 -2.56 8.56
C ALA A 183 17.76 -2.46 7.17
N ILE A 184 16.57 -3.04 7.02
CA ILE A 184 15.80 -3.04 5.77
C ILE A 184 14.44 -2.38 5.99
N MET A 185 13.97 -1.59 5.02
CA MET A 185 12.58 -1.15 4.94
C MET A 185 12.03 -1.44 3.56
N LEU A 186 10.87 -2.09 3.51
CA LEU A 186 10.13 -2.32 2.27
C LEU A 186 9.26 -1.10 1.96
N GLY A 187 9.22 -0.72 0.68
CA GLY A 187 8.33 0.32 0.18
C GLY A 187 6.89 -0.18 -0.03
N ASP A 188 5.97 0.77 -0.08
CA ASP A 188 4.55 0.48 -0.30
C ASP A 188 4.34 0.09 -1.78
N SER A 189 4.10 -1.20 -2.05
CA SER A 189 3.75 -1.68 -3.39
C SER A 189 2.84 -2.90 -3.36
N PRO A 190 1.87 -3.01 -4.28
CA PRO A 190 1.03 -4.20 -4.41
C PRO A 190 1.84 -5.46 -4.74
N SER A 191 2.94 -5.35 -5.49
CA SER A 191 3.82 -6.47 -5.80
C SER A 191 4.57 -6.99 -4.57
N ALA A 192 4.99 -6.12 -3.63
CA ALA A 192 5.59 -6.56 -2.38
C ALA A 192 4.60 -7.38 -1.53
N LEU A 193 3.33 -7.00 -1.51
CA LEU A 193 2.29 -7.78 -0.84
C LEU A 193 2.03 -9.12 -1.55
N ARG A 194 2.03 -9.14 -2.88
CA ARG A 194 1.86 -10.37 -3.68
C ARG A 194 2.98 -11.37 -3.41
N PHE A 195 4.22 -10.92 -3.37
CA PHE A 195 5.41 -11.76 -3.19
C PHE A 195 5.90 -11.84 -1.75
N ARG A 196 5.01 -11.55 -0.77
CA ARG A 196 5.36 -11.43 0.65
C ARG A 196 6.13 -12.61 1.22
N SER A 197 5.77 -13.84 0.86
CA SER A 197 6.42 -15.04 1.40
C SER A 197 7.89 -15.14 0.97
N ALA A 198 8.18 -14.94 -0.31
CA ALA A 198 9.54 -14.95 -0.83
C ALA A 198 10.36 -13.77 -0.30
N ILE A 199 9.76 -12.58 -0.24
CA ILE A 199 10.42 -11.38 0.31
C ILE A 199 10.83 -11.62 1.77
N VAL A 200 9.95 -12.19 2.60
CA VAL A 200 10.25 -12.46 4.01
C VAL A 200 11.36 -13.49 4.15
N VAL A 201 11.38 -14.53 3.33
CA VAL A 201 12.47 -15.52 3.29
C VAL A 201 13.79 -14.85 2.89
N ALA A 202 13.79 -14.06 1.82
CA ALA A 202 15.00 -13.36 1.37
C ALA A 202 15.55 -12.37 2.43
N VAL A 203 14.68 -11.66 3.14
CA VAL A 203 15.08 -10.80 4.26
C VAL A 203 15.65 -11.63 5.42
N ALA A 204 15.04 -12.76 5.77
CA ALA A 204 15.53 -13.63 6.85
C ALA A 204 16.95 -14.17 6.57
N GLU A 205 17.27 -14.45 5.30
CA GLU A 205 18.64 -14.87 4.89
C GLU A 205 19.69 -13.79 5.17
N THR A 206 19.31 -12.51 5.14
CA THR A 206 20.22 -11.39 5.43
C THR A 206 20.54 -11.24 6.91
N LYS A 207 19.70 -11.79 7.80
CA LYS A 207 19.72 -11.61 9.25
C LYS A 207 19.60 -10.14 9.69
N LEU A 208 19.08 -9.27 8.83
CA LEU A 208 18.88 -7.86 9.14
C LEU A 208 17.46 -7.63 9.70
N PRO A 209 17.29 -6.72 10.69
CA PRO A 209 15.97 -6.29 11.11
C PRO A 209 15.27 -5.55 9.97
N ALA A 210 13.96 -5.80 9.85
CA ALA A 210 13.18 -5.20 8.77
C ALA A 210 11.87 -4.61 9.24
N MET A 211 11.56 -3.42 8.69
CA MET A 211 10.24 -2.78 8.75
C MET A 211 9.50 -3.01 7.44
N TYR A 212 8.32 -3.57 7.57
CA TYR A 212 7.42 -3.81 6.44
C TYR A 212 6.27 -2.80 6.41
N THR A 213 5.63 -2.72 5.26
CA THR A 213 4.52 -1.79 5.02
C THR A 213 3.16 -2.42 5.21
N PHE A 214 3.09 -3.77 5.26
CA PHE A 214 1.85 -4.50 5.43
C PHE A 214 1.97 -5.57 6.52
N PRO A 215 0.94 -5.76 7.38
CA PRO A 215 0.96 -6.75 8.45
C PRO A 215 1.08 -8.19 7.94
N GLU A 216 0.64 -8.48 6.71
CA GLU A 216 0.75 -9.79 6.10
C GLU A 216 2.20 -10.26 5.90
N LEU A 217 3.16 -9.34 5.80
CA LEU A 217 4.56 -9.71 5.77
C LEU A 217 5.04 -10.13 7.17
N VAL A 218 4.47 -9.55 8.22
CA VAL A 218 4.75 -9.96 9.61
C VAL A 218 4.11 -11.32 9.90
N GLU A 219 2.89 -11.56 9.42
CA GLU A 219 2.20 -12.85 9.49
C GLU A 219 2.98 -13.96 8.74
N ALA A 220 3.68 -13.60 7.66
CA ALA A 220 4.54 -14.50 6.91
C ALA A 220 5.92 -14.75 7.57
N GLY A 221 6.21 -14.13 8.72
CA GLY A 221 7.46 -14.30 9.46
C GLY A 221 8.37 -13.05 9.48
N GLY A 222 7.92 -11.92 8.97
CA GLY A 222 8.64 -10.64 9.05
C GLY A 222 8.70 -10.09 10.47
N LEU A 223 9.65 -9.19 10.76
CA LEU A 223 9.91 -8.66 12.10
C LEU A 223 8.81 -7.71 12.60
N MET A 224 8.55 -6.65 11.85
CA MET A 224 7.58 -5.63 12.24
C MET A 224 7.01 -4.86 11.04
N ALA A 225 5.78 -4.41 11.16
CA ALA A 225 5.13 -3.56 10.17
C ALA A 225 4.40 -2.40 10.83
N TYR A 226 4.42 -1.23 10.17
CA TYR A 226 3.59 -0.10 10.55
C TYR A 226 2.82 0.38 9.31
N SER A 227 1.50 0.20 9.34
CA SER A 227 0.64 0.35 8.18
C SER A 227 -0.69 1.02 8.51
N PHE A 228 -1.32 1.58 7.50
CA PHE A 228 -2.72 1.96 7.55
C PHE A 228 -3.64 0.72 7.56
N ASP A 229 -4.85 0.87 8.11
CA ASP A 229 -5.83 -0.21 8.14
C ASP A 229 -6.53 -0.35 6.78
N LEU A 230 -6.00 -1.23 5.93
CA LEU A 230 -6.58 -1.54 4.60
C LEU A 230 -8.01 -2.07 4.67
N LYS A 231 -8.39 -2.75 5.76
CA LYS A 231 -9.77 -3.24 5.93
C LYS A 231 -10.72 -2.07 6.13
N ASP A 232 -10.32 -1.06 6.93
CA ASP A 232 -11.11 0.17 7.10
C ASP A 232 -11.24 0.94 5.78
N LEU A 233 -10.14 1.07 5.02
CA LEU A 233 -10.16 1.75 3.73
C LEU A 233 -11.09 1.05 2.72
N ASN A 234 -11.09 -0.28 2.67
CA ASN A 234 -12.01 -1.02 1.80
C ASN A 234 -13.48 -0.95 2.26
N ARG A 235 -13.74 -0.81 3.55
CA ARG A 235 -15.09 -0.52 4.06
C ARG A 235 -15.58 0.84 3.58
N ARG A 236 -14.72 1.87 3.67
CA ARG A 236 -15.00 3.22 3.16
C ARG A 236 -15.16 3.26 1.63
N ALA A 237 -14.38 2.44 0.90
CA ALA A 237 -14.59 2.27 -0.53
C ALA A 237 -16.00 1.79 -0.85
N ALA A 238 -16.49 0.79 -0.10
CA ALA A 238 -17.87 0.31 -0.27
C ALA A 238 -18.92 1.39 0.05
N GLU A 239 -18.67 2.23 1.06
CA GLU A 239 -19.54 3.38 1.39
C GLU A 239 -19.59 4.39 0.25
N ASN A 240 -18.45 4.75 -0.31
CA ASN A 240 -18.38 5.68 -1.42
C ASN A 240 -19.04 5.10 -2.69
N ILE A 241 -18.82 3.81 -2.99
CA ILE A 241 -19.48 3.11 -4.10
C ILE A 241 -20.99 3.11 -3.92
N ASP A 242 -21.50 2.76 -2.74
CA ASP A 242 -22.94 2.77 -2.44
C ASP A 242 -23.53 4.17 -2.64
N ALA A 243 -22.88 5.22 -2.14
CA ALA A 243 -23.33 6.60 -2.30
C ALA A 243 -23.42 7.00 -3.77
N ILE A 244 -22.42 6.65 -4.58
CA ILE A 244 -22.41 6.92 -6.03
C ILE A 244 -23.52 6.15 -6.75
N LEU A 245 -23.68 4.87 -6.46
CA LEU A 245 -24.73 4.04 -7.05
C LEU A 245 -26.15 4.53 -6.68
N ARG A 246 -26.29 5.27 -5.56
CA ARG A 246 -27.52 5.95 -5.16
C ARG A 246 -27.66 7.36 -5.72
N GLY A 247 -26.72 7.82 -6.56
CA GLY A 247 -26.80 9.10 -7.27
C GLY A 247 -26.02 10.26 -6.64
N THR A 248 -25.23 10.01 -5.58
CA THR A 248 -24.36 11.07 -5.04
C THR A 248 -23.22 11.34 -6.02
N HIS A 249 -22.95 12.59 -6.33
CA HIS A 249 -21.85 12.96 -7.21
C HIS A 249 -20.49 12.74 -6.50
N PRO A 250 -19.49 12.11 -7.12
CA PRO A 250 -18.19 11.83 -6.49
C PRO A 250 -17.52 13.07 -5.90
N GLY A 251 -17.63 14.21 -6.59
CA GLY A 251 -17.07 15.49 -6.15
C GLY A 251 -17.65 16.06 -4.87
N ASP A 252 -18.81 15.57 -4.43
CA ASP A 252 -19.46 15.94 -3.16
C ASP A 252 -19.12 14.99 -2.02
N ILE A 253 -18.47 13.86 -2.30
CA ILE A 253 -18.02 12.90 -1.30
C ILE A 253 -16.59 13.27 -0.89
N PRO A 254 -16.33 13.66 0.38
CA PRO A 254 -14.98 13.98 0.83
C PRO A 254 -13.99 12.84 0.60
N TYR A 255 -12.80 13.19 0.16
CA TYR A 255 -11.71 12.24 0.02
C TYR A 255 -11.15 11.92 1.42
N TYR A 256 -11.22 10.67 1.83
CA TYR A 256 -10.76 10.27 3.16
C TYR A 256 -9.24 10.13 3.18
N GLN A 257 -8.60 10.67 4.19
CA GLN A 257 -7.19 10.41 4.48
C GLN A 257 -7.08 9.43 5.64
N ALA A 258 -6.27 8.39 5.48
CA ALA A 258 -6.08 7.39 6.54
C ALA A 258 -5.53 8.05 7.81
N THR A 259 -6.21 7.84 8.94
CA THR A 259 -5.84 8.35 10.26
C THR A 259 -5.55 7.24 11.25
N THR A 260 -5.92 6.01 10.91
CA THR A 260 -5.70 4.82 11.75
C THR A 260 -4.54 4.02 11.20
N PHE A 261 -3.50 3.88 12.04
CA PHE A 261 -2.31 3.08 11.73
C PHE A 261 -2.17 1.99 12.77
N ARG A 262 -1.60 0.85 12.35
CA ARG A 262 -1.42 -0.34 13.17
C ARG A 262 0.04 -0.77 13.17
N LEU A 263 0.55 -1.09 14.35
CA LEU A 263 1.86 -1.69 14.57
C LEU A 263 1.69 -3.19 14.78
N SER A 264 2.26 -3.99 13.88
CA SER A 264 2.36 -5.44 14.00
C SER A 264 3.81 -5.83 14.28
N ILE A 265 4.04 -6.76 15.20
CA ILE A 265 5.36 -7.26 15.57
C ILE A 265 5.36 -8.79 15.67
N ASN A 266 6.52 -9.39 15.45
CA ASN A 266 6.73 -10.84 15.56
C ASN A 266 7.86 -11.13 16.55
N LEU A 267 7.50 -11.70 17.71
CA LEU A 267 8.44 -12.01 18.79
C LEU A 267 9.33 -13.22 18.45
N THR A 268 8.81 -14.17 17.69
CA THR A 268 9.61 -15.30 17.20
C THR A 268 10.76 -14.83 16.31
N THR A 269 10.46 -13.94 15.36
CA THR A 269 11.48 -13.35 14.47
C THR A 269 12.43 -12.44 15.22
N ALA A 270 11.94 -11.63 16.17
CA ALA A 270 12.78 -10.80 17.02
C ALA A 270 13.80 -11.65 17.80
N LYS A 271 13.34 -12.76 18.42
CA LYS A 271 14.21 -13.71 19.13
C LYS A 271 15.27 -14.32 18.21
N ALA A 272 14.88 -14.70 16.98
CA ALA A 272 15.82 -15.27 16.00
C ALA A 272 16.92 -14.26 15.57
N LEU A 273 16.60 -12.97 15.58
CA LEU A 273 17.53 -11.88 15.28
C LEU A 273 18.29 -11.35 16.51
N GLY A 274 18.04 -11.89 17.71
CA GLY A 274 18.62 -11.39 18.96
C GLY A 274 18.09 -10.01 19.39
N ILE A 275 16.91 -9.61 18.87
CA ILE A 275 16.26 -8.33 19.18
C ILE A 275 15.28 -8.54 20.34
N THR A 276 15.35 -7.65 21.33
CA THR A 276 14.34 -7.56 22.39
C THR A 276 13.58 -6.25 22.19
N PHE A 277 12.29 -6.34 21.90
CA PHE A 277 11.46 -5.16 21.79
C PHE A 277 11.33 -4.47 23.15
N PRO A 278 11.52 -3.13 23.22
CA PRO A 278 11.32 -2.38 24.45
C PRO A 278 9.82 -2.36 24.83
N PRO A 279 9.50 -2.18 26.14
CA PRO A 279 8.11 -2.10 26.61
C PRO A 279 7.26 -1.05 25.87
N SER A 280 7.88 0.03 25.41
CA SER A 280 7.22 1.07 24.62
C SER A 280 6.74 0.60 23.25
N ILE A 281 7.46 -0.31 22.58
CA ILE A 281 7.00 -0.96 21.33
C ILE A 281 5.90 -1.97 21.65
N LEU A 282 6.11 -2.83 22.66
CA LEU A 282 5.13 -3.85 23.04
C LEU A 282 3.78 -3.24 23.43
N GLY A 283 3.79 -2.14 24.20
CA GLY A 283 2.57 -1.45 24.63
C GLY A 283 1.82 -0.69 23.50
N ARG A 284 2.48 -0.47 22.35
CA ARG A 284 1.86 0.16 21.17
C ARG A 284 1.49 -0.82 20.07
N ALA A 285 1.90 -2.08 20.20
CA ALA A 285 1.60 -3.09 19.19
C ALA A 285 0.11 -3.44 19.19
N ASP A 286 -0.52 -3.30 18.03
CA ASP A 286 -1.91 -3.71 17.78
C ASP A 286 -2.00 -5.21 17.50
N GLN A 287 -0.92 -5.82 17.00
CA GLN A 287 -0.81 -7.23 16.70
C GLN A 287 0.57 -7.74 17.14
N VAL A 288 0.57 -8.81 17.93
CA VAL A 288 1.77 -9.51 18.39
C VAL A 288 1.67 -10.96 17.93
N ILE A 289 2.69 -11.44 17.22
CA ILE A 289 2.85 -12.84 16.81
C ILE A 289 3.91 -13.46 17.70
N GLU A 290 3.56 -14.58 18.35
CA GLU A 290 4.38 -15.33 19.30
C GLU A 290 4.92 -16.64 18.70
#